data_a79212c796e14bab0da68716f5f8d088
#
_entry.id   a79212c796e14bab0da68716f5f8d088
#
_cell.length_a   1.000
_cell.length_b   1.000
_cell.length_c   1.000
_cell.angle_alpha   90.00
_cell.angle_beta   90.00
_cell.angle_gamma   90.00
#
_symmetry.space_group_name_H-M   'P 1'
#
loop_
_entity.id
_entity.type
_entity.pdbx_description
1 polymer ?
#
loop_
_entity_poly.entity_id
_entity_poly.type
_entity_poly.pdbx_seq_one_letter_code
_entity_poly.pdbx_strand_id
1 'polypeptide(L)'
;MPKTVLVVDDDEHLREILSAMLRSSGYEISEAATGTEAVNKAISEKPDLILLDIELPDIKGPDVARAIRNNPASAHIPIIGCSAFFGWEYRKEALEAGMDDYLVKPISLEVIKTKIEEFILTER
;
A
#
# COMPACT_ATOMS: atom_id res chain seq x y z
N MET A 1 6.97 -18.74 6.47
CA MET A 1 6.76 -18.09 5.17
C MET A 1 6.92 -16.58 5.31
N PRO A 2 7.74 -15.94 4.49
CA PRO A 2 7.82 -14.48 4.52
C PRO A 2 6.51 -13.86 4.11
N LYS A 3 6.22 -12.70 4.68
CA LYS A 3 5.04 -11.94 4.31
C LYS A 3 5.31 -11.15 3.03
N THR A 4 4.30 -10.99 2.20
CA THR A 4 4.39 -10.32 0.91
C THR A 4 3.78 -8.93 0.99
N VAL A 5 4.51 -7.93 0.54
CA VAL A 5 4.04 -6.54 0.48
C VAL A 5 4.00 -6.10 -0.99
N LEU A 6 2.85 -5.58 -1.41
CA LEU A 6 2.71 -4.97 -2.73
C LEU A 6 3.02 -3.48 -2.59
N VAL A 7 4.07 -3.03 -3.27
CA VAL A 7 4.49 -1.62 -3.26
C VAL A 7 3.98 -0.95 -4.53
N VAL A 8 3.12 0.05 -4.37
CA VAL A 8 2.49 0.75 -5.50
C VAL A 8 2.97 2.19 -5.52
N ASP A 9 3.75 2.55 -6.52
CA ASP A 9 4.27 3.90 -6.72
C ASP A 9 4.65 4.05 -8.18
N ASP A 10 4.24 5.15 -8.82
CA ASP A 10 4.59 5.39 -10.22
C ASP A 10 6.01 5.89 -10.40
N ASP A 11 6.65 6.37 -9.34
CA ASP A 11 8.06 6.75 -9.37
C ASP A 11 8.91 5.49 -9.22
N GLU A 12 9.48 5.04 -10.34
CA GLU A 12 10.29 3.82 -10.39
C GLU A 12 11.44 3.83 -9.39
N HIS A 13 12.08 4.98 -9.24
CA HIS A 13 13.25 5.13 -8.38
C HIS A 13 12.88 4.95 -6.90
N LEU A 14 11.83 5.64 -6.46
CA LEU A 14 11.35 5.53 -5.09
C LEU A 14 10.82 4.11 -4.81
N ARG A 15 10.11 3.55 -5.78
CA ARG A 15 9.57 2.19 -5.66
C ARG A 15 10.69 1.16 -5.48
N GLU A 16 11.76 1.28 -6.27
CA GLU A 16 12.91 0.39 -6.18
C GLU A 16 13.63 0.50 -4.83
N ILE A 17 13.82 1.73 -4.36
CA ILE A 17 14.47 1.98 -3.07
C ILE A 17 13.67 1.36 -1.94
N LEU A 18 12.38 1.64 -1.90
CA LEU A 18 11.51 1.12 -0.86
C LEU A 18 11.45 -0.41 -0.91
N SER A 19 11.33 -0.97 -2.10
CA SER A 19 11.30 -2.43 -2.29
C SER A 19 12.59 -3.08 -1.78
N ALA A 20 13.74 -2.51 -2.11
CA ALA A 20 15.03 -3.03 -1.67
C ALA A 20 15.15 -3.00 -0.14
N MET A 21 14.71 -1.91 0.47
CA MET A 21 14.75 -1.74 1.92
C MET A 21 13.87 -2.77 2.63
N LEU A 22 12.68 -3.00 2.10
CA LEU A 22 11.76 -3.97 2.69
C LEU A 22 12.23 -5.42 2.47
N ARG A 23 12.82 -5.70 1.31
CA ARG A 23 13.43 -7.03 1.07
C ARG A 23 14.54 -7.32 2.07
N SER A 24 15.38 -6.33 2.36
CA SER A 24 16.43 -6.51 3.38
C SER A 24 15.87 -6.72 4.77
N SER A 25 14.62 -6.36 5.01
CA SER A 25 13.95 -6.58 6.29
C SER A 25 13.19 -7.92 6.32
N GLY A 26 13.30 -8.73 5.28
CA GLY A 26 12.74 -10.08 5.24
C GLY A 26 11.39 -10.22 4.57
N TYR A 27 10.88 -9.17 3.91
CA TYR A 27 9.61 -9.25 3.19
C TYR A 27 9.83 -9.67 1.73
N GLU A 28 8.86 -10.38 1.18
CA GLU A 28 8.78 -10.58 -0.26
C GLU A 28 8.03 -9.39 -0.84
N ILE A 29 8.50 -8.88 -1.97
CA ILE A 29 7.95 -7.65 -2.55
C ILE A 29 7.42 -7.92 -3.95
N SER A 30 6.20 -7.43 -4.19
CA SER A 30 5.64 -7.28 -5.52
C SER A 30 5.52 -5.79 -5.78
N GLU A 31 5.59 -5.36 -7.02
CA GLU A 31 5.57 -3.94 -7.37
C GLU A 31 4.50 -3.64 -8.41
N ALA A 32 3.91 -2.44 -8.31
CA ALA A 32 2.99 -1.94 -9.31
C ALA A 32 3.26 -0.46 -9.55
N ALA A 33 3.19 -0.04 -10.80
CA ALA A 33 3.46 1.35 -11.18
C ALA A 33 2.17 2.15 -11.44
N THR A 34 1.04 1.48 -11.52
CA THR A 34 -0.26 2.10 -11.82
C THR A 34 -1.33 1.55 -10.90
N GLY A 35 -2.45 2.28 -10.83
CA GLY A 35 -3.59 1.84 -10.04
C GLY A 35 -4.24 0.58 -10.61
N THR A 36 -4.32 0.47 -11.93
CA THR A 36 -4.85 -0.71 -12.60
C THR A 36 -4.03 -1.94 -12.27
N GLU A 37 -2.71 -1.82 -12.35
CA GLU A 37 -1.81 -2.92 -12.01
C GLU A 37 -1.94 -3.31 -10.55
N ALA A 38 -2.08 -2.31 -9.67
CA ALA A 38 -2.24 -2.55 -8.24
C ALA A 38 -3.50 -3.36 -7.94
N VAL A 39 -4.63 -3.00 -8.54
CA VAL A 39 -5.89 -3.72 -8.35
C VAL A 39 -5.75 -5.15 -8.85
N ASN A 40 -5.20 -5.33 -10.04
CA ASN A 40 -5.03 -6.66 -10.63
C ASN A 40 -4.13 -7.56 -9.78
N LYS A 41 -3.02 -7.03 -9.29
CA LYS A 41 -2.11 -7.81 -8.44
C LYS A 41 -2.69 -8.08 -7.06
N ALA A 42 -3.45 -7.15 -6.49
CA ALA A 42 -4.12 -7.38 -5.22
C ALA A 42 -5.06 -8.58 -5.32
N ILE A 43 -5.77 -8.69 -6.42
CA ILE A 43 -6.73 -9.78 -6.63
C ILE A 43 -6.02 -11.10 -6.94
N SER A 44 -5.04 -11.08 -7.83
CA SER A 44 -4.38 -12.30 -8.31
C SER A 44 -3.33 -12.85 -7.34
N GLU A 45 -2.56 -11.97 -6.70
CA GLU A 45 -1.45 -12.37 -5.83
C GLU A 45 -1.83 -12.42 -4.36
N LYS A 46 -2.84 -11.68 -3.96
CA LYS A 46 -3.31 -11.61 -2.57
C LYS A 46 -2.17 -11.33 -1.59
N PRO A 47 -1.49 -10.17 -1.73
CA PRO A 47 -0.40 -9.83 -0.81
C PRO A 47 -0.93 -9.67 0.62
N ASP A 48 -0.04 -9.73 1.58
CA ASP A 48 -0.40 -9.57 2.98
C ASP A 48 -0.66 -8.12 3.36
N LEU A 49 -0.12 -7.18 2.58
CA LEU A 49 -0.31 -5.75 2.82
C LEU A 49 0.01 -4.98 1.53
N ILE A 50 -0.67 -3.85 1.34
CA ILE A 50 -0.44 -2.97 0.20
C ILE A 50 0.01 -1.60 0.69
N LEU A 51 1.17 -1.14 0.21
CA LEU A 51 1.61 0.25 0.37
C LEU A 51 1.20 0.98 -0.90
N LEU A 52 0.28 1.92 -0.77
CA LEU A 52 -0.38 2.54 -1.91
C LEU A 52 -0.09 4.04 -1.99
N ASP A 53 0.65 4.44 -3.02
CA ASP A 53 0.79 5.87 -3.31
C ASP A 53 -0.56 6.42 -3.76
N ILE A 54 -0.94 7.55 -3.20
CA ILE A 54 -2.22 8.19 -3.52
C ILE A 54 -2.21 8.82 -4.90
N GLU A 55 -1.06 9.31 -5.34
CA GLU A 55 -0.92 10.05 -6.60
C GLU A 55 -0.44 9.15 -7.72
N LEU A 56 -1.36 8.40 -8.29
CA LEU A 56 -1.06 7.50 -9.40
C LEU A 56 -1.53 8.12 -10.72
N PRO A 57 -0.91 7.74 -11.86
CA PRO A 57 -1.21 8.39 -13.14
C PRO A 57 -2.56 8.04 -13.75
N ASP A 58 -3.10 6.87 -13.45
CA ASP A 58 -4.33 6.39 -14.10
C ASP A 58 -5.57 6.44 -13.22
N ILE A 59 -5.45 6.05 -11.96
CA ILE A 59 -6.57 6.00 -11.01
C ILE A 59 -6.11 6.64 -9.70
N LYS A 60 -6.95 7.46 -9.10
CA LYS A 60 -6.63 8.06 -7.79
C LYS A 60 -6.57 7.00 -6.71
N GLY A 61 -5.68 7.19 -5.73
CA GLY A 61 -5.50 6.24 -4.64
C GLY A 61 -6.79 5.81 -3.95
N PRO A 62 -7.67 6.73 -3.56
CA PRO A 62 -8.95 6.33 -2.95
C PRO A 62 -9.79 5.41 -3.84
N ASP A 63 -9.79 5.64 -5.15
CA ASP A 63 -10.54 4.77 -6.06
C ASP A 63 -9.90 3.40 -6.20
N VAL A 64 -8.57 3.32 -6.12
CA VAL A 64 -7.85 2.04 -6.07
C VAL A 64 -8.26 1.26 -4.83
N ALA A 65 -8.28 1.93 -3.67
CA ALA A 65 -8.69 1.29 -2.42
C ALA A 65 -10.13 0.77 -2.50
N ARG A 66 -11.04 1.55 -3.05
CA ARG A 66 -12.44 1.13 -3.23
C ARG A 66 -12.54 -0.12 -4.12
N ALA A 67 -11.78 -0.14 -5.22
CA ALA A 67 -11.79 -1.28 -6.12
C ALA A 67 -11.28 -2.55 -5.43
N ILE A 68 -10.22 -2.43 -4.64
CA ILE A 68 -9.67 -3.55 -3.87
C ILE A 68 -10.70 -4.05 -2.84
N ARG A 69 -11.36 -3.13 -2.15
CA ARG A 69 -12.38 -3.48 -1.14
C ARG A 69 -13.64 -4.11 -1.76
N ASN A 70 -13.95 -3.77 -3.00
CA ASN A 70 -15.15 -4.28 -3.67
C ASN A 70 -14.99 -5.70 -4.23
N ASN A 71 -13.78 -6.24 -4.24
CA ASN A 71 -13.56 -7.61 -4.71
C ASN A 71 -13.35 -8.53 -3.51
N PRO A 72 -14.17 -9.60 -3.36
CA PRO A 72 -14.03 -10.53 -2.21
C PRO A 72 -12.64 -11.14 -2.08
N ALA A 73 -11.91 -11.31 -3.17
CA ALA A 73 -10.57 -11.89 -3.15
C ALA A 73 -9.55 -10.98 -2.47
N SER A 74 -9.78 -9.66 -2.45
CA SER A 74 -8.83 -8.68 -1.93
C SER A 74 -9.42 -7.78 -0.84
N ALA A 75 -10.69 -7.92 -0.54
CA ALA A 75 -11.42 -7.00 0.37
C ALA A 75 -10.82 -6.91 1.77
N HIS A 76 -10.08 -7.90 2.22
CA HIS A 76 -9.52 -7.98 3.56
C HIS A 76 -8.06 -7.53 3.68
N ILE A 77 -7.41 -7.23 2.55
CA ILE A 77 -5.98 -6.91 2.56
C ILE A 77 -5.74 -5.54 3.18
N PRO A 78 -4.87 -5.39 4.19
CA PRO A 78 -4.55 -4.08 4.74
C PRO A 78 -3.95 -3.15 3.69
N ILE A 79 -4.43 -1.91 3.65
CA ILE A 79 -3.95 -0.90 2.71
C ILE A 79 -3.45 0.30 3.51
N ILE A 80 -2.18 0.66 3.31
CA ILE A 80 -1.59 1.86 3.90
C ILE A 80 -1.34 2.85 2.77
N GLY A 81 -2.02 3.98 2.81
CA GLY A 81 -1.82 5.04 1.82
C GLY A 81 -0.61 5.89 2.14
N CYS A 82 0.07 6.37 1.12
CA CYS A 82 1.25 7.22 1.25
C CYS A 82 1.12 8.40 0.30
N SER A 83 1.36 9.62 0.78
CA SER A 83 1.24 10.79 -0.07
C SER A 83 2.11 11.94 0.44
N ALA A 84 2.49 12.85 -0.44
CA ALA A 84 3.12 14.10 -0.06
C ALA A 84 2.12 15.09 0.54
N PHE A 85 0.82 14.88 0.31
CA PHE A 85 -0.22 15.75 0.85
C PHE A 85 -0.53 15.40 2.31
N PHE A 86 -0.63 16.41 3.15
CA PHE A 86 -0.92 16.22 4.56
C PHE A 86 -2.17 17.03 4.94
N GLY A 87 -2.74 16.65 6.08
CA GLY A 87 -3.95 17.28 6.57
C GLY A 87 -5.01 16.23 6.81
N TRP A 88 -5.89 16.51 7.77
CA TRP A 88 -6.89 15.54 8.18
C TRP A 88 -7.90 15.20 7.07
N GLU A 89 -8.08 16.10 6.12
CA GLU A 89 -9.01 15.91 5.01
C GLU A 89 -8.56 14.78 4.08
N TYR A 90 -7.27 14.75 3.78
CA TYR A 90 -6.68 13.68 2.96
C TYR A 90 -6.74 12.34 3.68
N ARG A 91 -6.41 12.36 4.97
CA ARG A 91 -6.48 11.16 5.79
C ARG A 91 -7.90 10.64 5.88
N LYS A 92 -8.87 11.55 6.09
CA LYS A 92 -10.29 11.19 6.18
C LYS A 92 -10.76 10.53 4.89
N GLU A 93 -10.44 11.13 3.74
CA GLU A 93 -10.81 10.58 2.44
C GLU A 93 -10.22 9.18 2.24
N ALA A 94 -8.95 9.00 2.60
CA ALA A 94 -8.27 7.72 2.47
C ALA A 94 -8.95 6.64 3.33
N LEU A 95 -9.24 6.97 4.57
CA LEU A 95 -9.89 6.02 5.49
C LEU A 95 -11.31 5.69 5.05
N GLU A 96 -12.06 6.68 4.59
CA GLU A 96 -13.41 6.48 4.08
C GLU A 96 -13.42 5.62 2.81
N ALA A 97 -12.36 5.69 2.04
CA ALA A 97 -12.22 4.86 0.84
C ALA A 97 -11.83 3.41 1.14
N GLY A 98 -11.50 3.10 2.39
CA GLY A 98 -11.17 1.75 2.80
C GLY A 98 -9.70 1.51 3.13
N MET A 99 -8.87 2.55 3.16
CA MET A 99 -7.49 2.40 3.63
C MET A 99 -7.47 2.26 5.15
N ASP A 100 -6.49 1.50 5.64
CA ASP A 100 -6.37 1.25 7.07
C ASP A 100 -5.53 2.33 7.77
N ASP A 101 -4.63 2.95 7.03
CA ASP A 101 -3.84 4.07 7.55
C ASP A 101 -3.36 4.95 6.41
N TYR A 102 -2.83 6.12 6.76
CA TYR A 102 -2.38 7.11 5.79
C TYR A 102 -1.11 7.77 6.32
N LEU A 103 -0.02 7.63 5.57
CA LEU A 103 1.28 8.17 5.96
C LEU A 103 1.70 9.31 5.03
N VAL A 104 2.32 10.33 5.60
CA VAL A 104 2.77 11.51 4.83
C VAL A 104 4.25 11.36 4.49
N LYS A 105 4.59 11.52 3.21
CA LYS A 105 5.98 11.46 2.74
C LYS A 105 6.76 12.70 3.20
N PRO A 106 8.07 12.58 3.47
CA PRO A 106 8.89 11.38 3.37
C PRO A 106 8.68 10.45 4.57
N ILE A 107 8.69 9.14 4.30
CA ILE A 107 8.43 8.15 5.34
C ILE A 107 9.70 7.35 5.61
N SER A 108 10.06 7.22 6.89
CA SER A 108 11.23 6.43 7.25
C SER A 108 10.91 4.93 7.15
N LEU A 109 11.94 4.14 6.91
CA LEU A 109 11.81 2.69 6.90
C LEU A 109 11.27 2.17 8.24
N GLU A 110 11.70 2.76 9.35
CA GLU A 110 11.23 2.38 10.69
C GLU A 110 9.72 2.53 10.84
N VAL A 111 9.18 3.66 10.38
CA VAL A 111 7.74 3.91 10.46
C VAL A 111 6.98 2.89 9.60
N ILE A 112 7.47 2.63 8.39
CA ILE A 112 6.83 1.67 7.49
C ILE A 112 6.85 0.27 8.11
N LYS A 113 8.00 -0.15 8.64
CA LYS A 113 8.13 -1.47 9.27
C LYS A 113 7.20 -1.62 10.46
N THR A 114 7.10 -0.59 11.28
CA THR A 114 6.22 -0.59 12.44
C THR A 114 4.76 -0.76 12.00
N LYS A 115 4.35 -0.04 10.95
CA LYS A 115 2.99 -0.15 10.42
C LYS A 115 2.71 -1.52 9.82
N ILE A 116 3.66 -2.07 9.07
CA ILE A 116 3.51 -3.40 8.50
C ILE A 116 3.32 -4.43 9.61
N GLU A 117 4.16 -4.39 10.64
CA GLU A 117 4.07 -5.30 11.78
C GLU A 117 2.73 -5.15 12.49
N GLU A 118 2.27 -3.92 12.69
CA GLU A 118 1.00 -3.63 13.35
C GLU A 118 -0.17 -4.28 12.62
N PHE A 119 -0.23 -4.18 11.29
CA PHE A 119 -1.36 -4.70 10.51
C PHE A 119 -1.21 -6.17 10.16
N ILE A 120 -0.01 -6.66 9.93
CA ILE A 120 0.20 -8.07 9.58
C ILE A 120 0.15 -8.98 10.80
N LEU A 121 0.82 -8.60 11.89
CA LEU A 121 0.91 -9.44 13.08
C LEU A 121 -0.38 -9.49 13.89
N THR A 122 -1.22 -8.49 13.80
CA THR A 122 -2.49 -8.46 14.52
C THR A 122 -3.64 -9.13 13.77
N GLU A 123 -3.42 -9.59 12.58
CA GLU A 123 -4.42 -10.17 11.68
C GLU A 123 -4.69 -11.65 11.91
N ARG A 124 -4.53 -12.14 13.07
CA ARG A 124 -4.65 -13.59 13.28
C ARG A 124 -6.00 -14.01 13.73
#